data_d85a1c5903a637619a39df355138d759
#
_entry.id   d85a1c5903a637619a39df355138d759
#
_cell.length_a   1.000
_cell.length_b   1.000
_cell.length_c   1.000
_cell.angle_alpha   90.00
_cell.angle_beta   90.00
_cell.angle_gamma   90.00
#
_symmetry.space_group_name_H-M   'P 1'
#
loop_
_entity.id
_entity.type
_entity.pdbx_description
1 polymer ?
#
loop_
_entity_poly.entity_id
_entity_poly.type
_entity_poly.pdbx_seq_one_letter_code
_entity_poly.pdbx_strand_id
1 'polypeptide(L)'
;MFCIFSQEKFDLGELMLSLCYLPTAGRLTLTVVKARNLKAMDITGSSDPYVKVSLMCQGKRIKKRKTSVKKNTLNPVYNEALVFDVPQENVDDVYLIVKVIDYDRIGSNEVMGCCALGPKYPGLGRDHWFEMLENPRKPLAQWYTLQEHVPFCTSENITGKCKLNCQGQSRQSTVDSSEGSMYG
;
A
#
# COMPACT_ATOMS: atom_id res chain seq x y z
N MET A 1 -23.61 -9.41 -36.09
CA MET A 1 -24.04 -9.81 -34.75
C MET A 1 -22.84 -9.57 -33.81
N PHE A 2 -22.76 -8.36 -33.24
CA PHE A 2 -21.69 -8.01 -32.31
C PHE A 2 -22.10 -8.46 -30.92
N CYS A 3 -21.44 -9.49 -30.38
CA CYS A 3 -21.53 -9.81 -28.97
C CYS A 3 -20.83 -8.70 -28.19
N ILE A 4 -21.60 -7.78 -27.63
CA ILE A 4 -21.15 -6.88 -26.59
C ILE A 4 -21.03 -7.74 -25.34
N PHE A 5 -19.83 -8.26 -25.08
CA PHE A 5 -19.46 -8.70 -23.73
C PHE A 5 -19.41 -7.46 -22.87
N SER A 6 -20.52 -7.10 -22.24
CA SER A 6 -20.46 -6.22 -21.09
C SER A 6 -19.72 -6.99 -20.00
N GLN A 7 -18.44 -6.71 -19.81
CA GLN A 7 -17.73 -7.06 -18.60
C GLN A 7 -18.53 -6.45 -17.45
N GLU A 8 -19.24 -7.28 -16.71
CA GLU A 8 -19.79 -6.86 -15.42
C GLU A 8 -18.59 -6.45 -14.56
N LYS A 9 -18.40 -5.16 -14.45
CA LYS A 9 -17.39 -4.58 -13.60
C LYS A 9 -17.86 -4.80 -12.17
N PHE A 10 -17.35 -5.84 -11.52
CA PHE A 10 -17.64 -6.09 -10.12
C PHE A 10 -17.24 -4.86 -9.31
N ASP A 11 -18.23 -4.27 -8.63
CA ASP A 11 -17.99 -3.18 -7.71
C ASP A 11 -17.41 -3.74 -6.41
N LEU A 12 -16.10 -3.59 -6.24
CA LEU A 12 -15.37 -4.06 -5.05
C LEU A 12 -15.35 -3.01 -3.93
N GLY A 13 -15.93 -1.85 -4.17
CA GLY A 13 -15.91 -0.73 -3.26
C GLY A 13 -14.81 0.28 -3.55
N GLU A 14 -14.69 1.26 -2.67
CA GLU A 14 -13.79 2.40 -2.83
C GLU A 14 -12.97 2.62 -1.57
N LEU A 15 -11.75 3.13 -1.76
CA LEU A 15 -10.80 3.42 -0.71
C LEU A 15 -10.34 4.88 -0.82
N MET A 16 -10.48 5.65 0.26
CA MET A 16 -9.93 7.02 0.34
C MET A 16 -8.52 6.98 0.87
N LEU A 17 -7.59 7.50 0.07
CA LEU A 17 -6.18 7.63 0.39
C LEU A 17 -5.75 9.09 0.32
N SER A 18 -4.94 9.52 1.27
CA SER A 18 -4.29 10.83 1.26
C SER A 18 -2.80 10.67 1.09
N LEU A 19 -2.20 11.44 0.18
CA LEU A 19 -0.76 11.49 -0.04
C LEU A 19 -0.19 12.82 0.43
N CYS A 20 0.98 12.75 1.06
CA CYS A 20 1.77 13.93 1.43
C CYS A 20 3.25 13.61 1.26
N TYR A 21 4.01 14.51 0.65
CA TYR A 21 5.44 14.35 0.48
C TYR A 21 6.21 15.52 1.11
N LEU A 22 7.23 15.18 1.89
CA LEU A 22 8.16 16.12 2.50
C LEU A 22 9.54 16.00 1.83
N PRO A 23 9.86 16.83 0.82
CA PRO A 23 11.08 16.67 0.01
C PRO A 23 12.36 16.75 0.84
N THR A 24 12.46 17.72 1.75
CA THR A 24 13.66 17.94 2.60
C THR A 24 13.92 16.77 3.56
N ALA A 25 12.88 16.10 4.03
CA ALA A 25 12.98 14.93 4.90
C ALA A 25 13.06 13.60 4.12
N GLY A 26 12.83 13.63 2.79
CA GLY A 26 12.72 12.42 1.98
C GLY A 26 11.63 11.49 2.48
N ARG A 27 10.47 12.04 2.85
CA ARG A 27 9.40 11.29 3.51
C ARG A 27 8.09 11.35 2.73
N LEU A 28 7.60 10.17 2.37
CA LEU A 28 6.31 9.96 1.76
C LEU A 28 5.34 9.40 2.80
N THR A 29 4.23 10.08 3.02
CA THR A 29 3.16 9.62 3.91
C THR A 29 1.92 9.30 3.09
N LEU A 30 1.47 8.05 3.19
CA LEU A 30 0.16 7.63 2.71
C LEU A 30 -0.74 7.43 3.92
N THR A 31 -1.79 8.23 4.03
CA THR A 31 -2.81 8.06 5.05
C THR A 31 -3.98 7.26 4.47
N VAL A 32 -4.26 6.12 5.07
CA VAL A 32 -5.46 5.36 4.78
C VAL A 32 -6.59 5.99 5.59
N VAL A 33 -7.52 6.66 4.91
CA VAL A 33 -8.59 7.41 5.59
C VAL A 33 -9.74 6.49 5.94
N LYS A 34 -10.40 5.96 4.92
CA LYS A 34 -11.56 5.06 5.07
C LYS A 34 -11.84 4.31 3.77
N ALA A 35 -12.60 3.23 3.87
CA ALA A 35 -13.19 2.56 2.72
C ALA A 35 -14.71 2.57 2.83
N ARG A 36 -15.38 2.33 1.73
CA ARG A 36 -16.83 2.20 1.67
C ARG A 36 -17.27 1.17 0.64
N ASN A 37 -18.42 0.58 0.91
CA ASN A 37 -19.06 -0.38 0.01
C ASN A 37 -18.14 -1.53 -0.39
N LEU A 38 -17.31 -2.00 0.53
CA LEU A 38 -16.46 -3.16 0.29
C LEU A 38 -17.35 -4.39 0.02
N LYS A 39 -16.93 -5.21 -0.94
CA LYS A 39 -17.63 -6.46 -1.22
C LYS A 39 -17.28 -7.49 -0.15
N ALA A 40 -18.30 -8.06 0.50
CA ALA A 40 -18.10 -9.15 1.45
C ALA A 40 -17.49 -10.38 0.75
N MET A 41 -16.52 -11.03 1.40
CA MET A 41 -15.84 -12.20 0.86
C MET A 41 -16.49 -13.50 1.29
N ASP A 42 -17.32 -13.49 2.31
CA ASP A 42 -18.03 -14.64 2.82
C ASP A 42 -19.56 -14.52 2.74
N ILE A 43 -20.25 -15.65 2.99
CA ILE A 43 -21.72 -15.75 2.95
C ILE A 43 -22.37 -14.97 4.11
N THR A 44 -21.66 -14.67 5.17
CA THR A 44 -22.18 -13.95 6.35
C THR A 44 -22.35 -12.46 6.08
N GLY A 45 -21.81 -11.95 4.97
CA GLY A 45 -21.97 -10.55 4.55
C GLY A 45 -21.12 -9.56 5.34
N SER A 46 -20.13 -10.02 6.10
CA SER A 46 -19.19 -9.17 6.82
C SER A 46 -17.75 -9.54 6.54
N SER A 47 -16.84 -8.63 6.82
CA SER A 47 -15.40 -8.84 6.67
C SER A 47 -14.65 -8.10 7.78
N ASP A 48 -13.39 -8.50 8.00
CA ASP A 48 -12.46 -7.86 8.92
C ASP A 48 -11.34 -7.18 8.14
N PRO A 49 -11.61 -6.05 7.43
CA PRO A 49 -10.64 -5.49 6.50
C PRO A 49 -9.49 -4.77 7.17
N TYR A 50 -8.31 -4.93 6.58
CA TYR A 50 -7.15 -4.08 6.81
C TYR A 50 -6.50 -3.71 5.48
N VAL A 51 -5.69 -2.66 5.48
CA VAL A 51 -5.01 -2.19 4.27
C VAL A 51 -3.52 -2.45 4.38
N LYS A 52 -2.97 -3.10 3.36
CA LYS A 52 -1.54 -3.33 3.22
C LYS A 52 -1.00 -2.50 2.08
N VAL A 53 0.03 -1.72 2.36
CA VAL A 53 0.72 -0.86 1.39
C VAL A 53 2.15 -1.34 1.21
N SER A 54 2.55 -1.55 -0.02
CA SER A 54 3.90 -1.94 -0.41
C SER A 54 4.55 -0.83 -1.23
N LEU A 55 5.69 -0.33 -0.76
CA LEU A 55 6.57 0.53 -1.54
C LEU A 55 7.39 -0.35 -2.47
N MET A 56 7.30 -0.09 -3.75
CA MET A 56 7.93 -0.87 -4.81
C MET A 56 8.94 -0.02 -5.59
N CYS A 57 10.00 -0.66 -6.02
CA CYS A 57 10.96 -0.09 -6.96
C CYS A 57 11.41 -1.17 -7.94
N GLN A 58 11.26 -0.94 -9.24
CA GLN A 58 11.66 -1.88 -10.30
C GLN A 58 11.13 -3.32 -10.07
N GLY A 59 9.87 -3.45 -9.72
CA GLY A 59 9.23 -4.74 -9.47
C GLY A 59 9.61 -5.41 -8.13
N LYS A 60 10.49 -4.80 -7.34
CA LYS A 60 10.89 -5.30 -6.02
C LYS A 60 10.22 -4.50 -4.91
N ARG A 61 9.77 -5.22 -3.89
CA ARG A 61 9.21 -4.59 -2.69
C ARG A 61 10.34 -4.11 -1.77
N ILE A 62 10.38 -2.81 -1.52
CA ILE A 62 11.36 -2.16 -0.64
C ILE A 62 10.87 -2.17 0.81
N LYS A 63 9.62 -1.79 1.02
CA LYS A 63 9.02 -1.66 2.35
C LYS A 63 7.55 -2.06 2.31
N LYS A 64 7.05 -2.55 3.42
CA LYS A 64 5.64 -2.90 3.62
C LYS A 64 5.14 -2.27 4.91
N ARG A 65 3.96 -1.69 4.86
CA ARG A 65 3.21 -1.16 6.00
C ARG A 65 1.77 -1.66 5.94
N LYS A 66 1.12 -1.75 7.08
CA LYS A 66 -0.29 -2.14 7.18
C LYS A 66 -1.00 -1.35 8.26
N THR A 67 -2.30 -1.18 8.08
CA THR A 67 -3.19 -0.62 9.09
C THR A 67 -3.57 -1.66 10.13
N SER A 68 -4.28 -1.22 11.15
CA SER A 68 -5.03 -2.11 12.05
C SER A 68 -6.15 -2.84 11.29
N VAL A 69 -6.60 -3.94 11.85
CA VAL A 69 -7.76 -4.70 11.35
C VAL A 69 -9.02 -4.08 11.95
N LYS A 70 -10.02 -3.77 11.11
CA LYS A 70 -11.35 -3.34 11.55
C LYS A 70 -12.30 -4.51 11.51
N LYS A 71 -12.93 -4.78 12.64
CA LYS A 71 -13.77 -5.97 12.79
C LYS A 71 -15.17 -5.75 12.24
N ASN A 72 -15.66 -6.74 11.51
CA ASN A 72 -17.06 -6.89 11.13
C ASN A 72 -17.65 -5.63 10.46
N THR A 73 -16.99 -5.14 9.42
CA THR A 73 -17.43 -3.94 8.70
C THR A 73 -17.04 -3.98 7.22
N LEU A 74 -17.90 -3.45 6.36
CA LEU A 74 -17.63 -3.18 4.95
C LEU A 74 -17.37 -1.69 4.68
N ASN A 75 -17.42 -0.84 5.72
CA ASN A 75 -17.17 0.60 5.66
C ASN A 75 -16.18 1.03 6.75
N PRO A 76 -14.95 0.49 6.77
CA PRO A 76 -13.98 0.76 7.82
C PRO A 76 -13.47 2.20 7.77
N VAL A 77 -13.26 2.79 8.94
CA VAL A 77 -12.56 4.07 9.12
C VAL A 77 -11.23 3.80 9.79
N TYR A 78 -10.13 4.21 9.17
CA TYR A 78 -8.78 3.97 9.67
C TYR A 78 -8.13 5.23 10.20
N ASN A 79 -8.02 6.29 9.41
CA ASN A 79 -7.25 7.50 9.71
C ASN A 79 -5.83 7.20 10.17
N GLU A 80 -5.18 6.23 9.54
CA GLU A 80 -3.85 5.77 9.89
C GLU A 80 -2.82 6.21 8.85
N ALA A 81 -1.76 6.88 9.31
CA ALA A 81 -0.65 7.31 8.47
C ALA A 81 0.42 6.22 8.35
N LEU A 82 0.77 5.86 7.12
CA LEU A 82 1.82 4.92 6.80
C LEU A 82 2.97 5.68 6.15
N VAL A 83 4.13 5.68 6.82
CA VAL A 83 5.28 6.51 6.43
C VAL A 83 6.35 5.66 5.75
N PHE A 84 6.87 6.18 4.64
CA PHE A 84 7.94 5.58 3.86
C PHE A 84 9.08 6.58 3.64
N ASP A 85 10.32 6.11 3.75
CA ASP A 85 11.49 6.89 3.41
C ASP A 85 11.73 6.79 1.90
N VAL A 86 11.57 7.91 1.22
CA VAL A 86 11.75 8.06 -0.22
C VAL A 86 12.52 9.35 -0.49
N PRO A 87 13.84 9.26 -0.68
CA PRO A 87 14.65 10.41 -1.04
C PRO A 87 14.15 11.08 -2.32
N GLN A 88 14.35 12.38 -2.44
CA GLN A 88 13.83 13.18 -3.57
C GLN A 88 14.34 12.67 -4.92
N GLU A 89 15.57 12.18 -4.98
CA GLU A 89 16.16 11.59 -6.19
C GLU A 89 15.52 10.27 -6.62
N ASN A 90 14.76 9.60 -5.75
CA ASN A 90 14.12 8.32 -6.03
C ASN A 90 12.59 8.39 -6.20
N VAL A 91 12.00 9.57 -6.04
CA VAL A 91 10.54 9.72 -6.06
C VAL A 91 9.90 9.33 -7.39
N ASP A 92 10.63 9.43 -8.50
CA ASP A 92 10.17 9.04 -9.83
C ASP A 92 10.38 7.55 -10.14
N ASP A 93 11.10 6.83 -9.29
CA ASP A 93 11.47 5.41 -9.48
C ASP A 93 10.60 4.46 -8.66
N VAL A 94 9.82 4.99 -7.73
CA VAL A 94 9.01 4.19 -6.81
C VAL A 94 7.52 4.29 -7.13
N TYR A 95 6.79 3.31 -6.63
CA TYR A 95 5.33 3.29 -6.69
C TYR A 95 4.76 2.53 -5.49
N LEU A 96 3.50 2.75 -5.21
CA LEU A 96 2.77 2.12 -4.11
C LEU A 96 1.73 1.14 -4.65
N ILE A 97 1.73 -0.06 -4.13
CA ILE A 97 0.65 -1.03 -4.32
C ILE A 97 -0.14 -1.12 -3.02
N VAL A 98 -1.43 -0.87 -3.12
CA VAL A 98 -2.36 -0.86 -2.00
C VAL A 98 -3.34 -2.01 -2.16
N LYS A 99 -3.46 -2.85 -1.14
CA LYS A 99 -4.39 -3.98 -1.10
C LYS A 99 -5.26 -3.90 0.14
N VAL A 100 -6.56 -4.00 -0.05
CA VAL A 100 -7.53 -4.23 1.02
C VAL A 100 -7.67 -5.73 1.19
N ILE A 101 -7.51 -6.22 2.42
CA ILE A 101 -7.41 -7.64 2.71
C ILE A 101 -8.38 -7.97 3.84
N ASP A 102 -9.15 -9.03 3.68
CA ASP A 102 -9.96 -9.61 4.74
C ASP A 102 -9.07 -10.46 5.65
N TYR A 103 -9.05 -10.13 6.93
CA TYR A 103 -8.29 -10.88 7.92
C TYR A 103 -9.06 -12.14 8.33
N ASP A 104 -8.46 -13.29 8.08
CA ASP A 104 -8.97 -14.57 8.57
C ASP A 104 -8.07 -15.10 9.69
N ARG A 105 -8.69 -15.48 10.80
CA ARG A 105 -7.98 -16.04 11.96
C ARG A 105 -7.56 -17.49 11.73
N ILE A 106 -8.29 -18.25 10.92
CA ILE A 106 -8.15 -19.70 10.79
C ILE A 106 -7.64 -20.10 9.41
N GLY A 107 -7.92 -19.30 8.36
CA GLY A 107 -7.55 -19.57 6.98
C GLY A 107 -6.50 -18.62 6.42
N SER A 108 -6.46 -18.52 5.12
CA SER A 108 -5.63 -17.53 4.42
C SER A 108 -6.37 -16.21 4.25
N ASN A 109 -5.66 -15.10 4.47
CA ASN A 109 -6.20 -13.78 4.24
C ASN A 109 -6.50 -13.58 2.74
N GLU A 110 -7.70 -13.12 2.42
CA GLU A 110 -8.16 -12.91 1.05
C GLU A 110 -8.07 -11.44 0.64
N VAL A 111 -7.65 -11.20 -0.60
CA VAL A 111 -7.61 -9.83 -1.16
C VAL A 111 -9.01 -9.43 -1.59
N MET A 112 -9.53 -8.34 -0.99
CA MET A 112 -10.85 -7.78 -1.32
C MET A 112 -10.80 -6.85 -2.53
N GLY A 113 -9.67 -6.22 -2.77
CA GLY A 113 -9.43 -5.31 -3.87
C GLY A 113 -8.09 -4.60 -3.75
N CYS A 114 -7.67 -3.97 -4.83
CA CYS A 114 -6.39 -3.26 -4.87
C CYS A 114 -6.44 -2.01 -5.75
N CYS A 115 -5.47 -1.13 -5.51
CA CYS A 115 -5.15 0.00 -6.39
C CYS A 115 -3.63 0.26 -6.36
N ALA A 116 -3.18 1.07 -7.28
CA ALA A 116 -1.78 1.45 -7.40
C ALA A 116 -1.62 2.95 -7.63
N LEU A 117 -0.56 3.51 -7.05
CA LEU A 117 -0.22 4.92 -7.13
C LEU A 117 1.25 5.07 -7.50
N GLY A 118 1.53 5.93 -8.46
CA GLY A 118 2.90 6.19 -8.87
C GLY A 118 3.00 6.89 -10.21
N PRO A 119 4.20 7.40 -10.57
CA PRO A 119 4.39 8.24 -11.75
C PRO A 119 4.16 7.49 -13.06
N LYS A 120 4.23 6.16 -13.04
CA LYS A 120 4.12 5.29 -14.24
C LYS A 120 2.76 4.59 -14.36
N TYR A 121 1.83 4.83 -13.43
CA TYR A 121 0.48 4.27 -13.50
C TYR A 121 -0.45 5.22 -14.25
N PRO A 122 -1.25 4.72 -15.21
CA PRO A 122 -2.21 5.57 -15.92
C PRO A 122 -3.38 5.97 -15.00
N GLY A 123 -3.96 7.14 -15.24
CA GLY A 123 -5.16 7.62 -14.56
C GLY A 123 -4.90 8.22 -13.18
N LEU A 124 -5.84 7.99 -12.25
CA LEU A 124 -5.87 8.66 -10.96
C LEU A 124 -4.60 8.46 -10.11
N GLY A 125 -4.01 7.27 -10.12
CA GLY A 125 -2.80 6.97 -9.35
C GLY A 125 -1.60 7.83 -9.76
N ARG A 126 -1.51 8.16 -11.05
CA ARG A 126 -0.51 9.07 -11.60
C ARG A 126 -0.84 10.53 -11.27
N ASP A 127 -2.08 10.94 -11.50
CA ASP A 127 -2.50 12.32 -11.30
C ASP A 127 -2.35 12.72 -9.81
N HIS A 128 -2.77 11.88 -8.91
CA HIS A 128 -2.62 12.08 -7.47
C HIS A 128 -1.15 12.13 -7.03
N TRP A 129 -0.28 11.31 -7.65
CA TRP A 129 1.16 11.33 -7.39
C TRP A 129 1.80 12.67 -7.78
N PHE A 130 1.53 13.16 -8.97
CA PHE A 130 2.07 14.45 -9.42
C PHE A 130 1.47 15.63 -8.68
N GLU A 131 0.18 15.61 -8.37
CA GLU A 131 -0.46 16.62 -7.53
C GLU A 131 0.19 16.71 -6.14
N MET A 132 0.53 15.57 -5.54
CA MET A 132 1.29 15.51 -4.29
C MET A 132 2.66 16.18 -4.41
N LEU A 133 3.40 15.92 -5.50
CA LEU A 133 4.72 16.52 -5.73
C LEU A 133 4.66 18.02 -5.98
N GLU A 134 3.61 18.50 -6.65
CA GLU A 134 3.37 19.93 -6.90
C GLU A 134 2.92 20.69 -5.64
N ASN A 135 2.39 19.99 -4.65
CA ASN A 135 1.92 20.56 -3.39
C ASN A 135 2.66 19.96 -2.18
N PRO A 136 3.97 20.18 -2.05
CA PRO A 136 4.75 19.58 -0.96
C PRO A 136 4.21 19.99 0.41
N ARG A 137 4.29 19.08 1.37
CA ARG A 137 3.83 19.21 2.75
C ARG A 137 2.32 19.34 2.94
N LYS A 138 1.53 19.25 1.86
CA LYS A 138 0.06 19.27 1.94
C LYS A 138 -0.50 17.88 1.73
N PRO A 139 -1.30 17.35 2.65
CA PRO A 139 -2.02 16.10 2.42
C PRO A 139 -3.15 16.30 1.40
N LEU A 140 -3.19 15.46 0.39
CA LEU A 140 -4.19 15.51 -0.68
C LEU A 140 -4.92 14.16 -0.73
N ALA A 141 -6.24 14.17 -0.59
CA ALA A 141 -7.06 12.97 -0.54
C ALA A 141 -7.79 12.71 -1.84
N GLN A 142 -7.88 11.44 -2.23
CA GLN A 142 -8.63 10.97 -3.39
C GLN A 142 -9.35 9.66 -3.08
N TRP A 143 -10.51 9.44 -3.72
CA TRP A 143 -11.19 8.17 -3.73
C TRP A 143 -10.68 7.27 -4.85
N TYR A 144 -10.32 6.04 -4.50
CA TYR A 144 -9.87 5.00 -5.43
C TYR A 144 -10.93 3.92 -5.56
N THR A 145 -11.36 3.64 -6.78
CA THR A 145 -12.15 2.44 -7.06
C THR A 145 -11.25 1.21 -7.00
N LEU A 146 -11.61 0.24 -6.17
CA LEU A 146 -10.84 -0.99 -6.01
C LEU A 146 -11.01 -1.90 -7.23
N GLN A 147 -9.93 -2.58 -7.61
CA GLN A 147 -9.86 -3.52 -8.72
C GLN A 147 -9.43 -4.90 -8.21
N GLU A 148 -9.76 -5.95 -8.96
CA GLU A 148 -9.37 -7.32 -8.62
C GLU A 148 -7.85 -7.54 -8.70
N HIS A 149 -7.23 -6.90 -9.69
CA HIS A 149 -5.80 -7.02 -9.94
C HIS A 149 -5.12 -5.66 -9.91
N VAL A 150 -3.86 -5.67 -9.50
CA VAL A 150 -3.01 -4.47 -9.62
C VAL A 150 -2.89 -4.11 -11.10
N PRO A 151 -3.23 -2.87 -11.50
CA PRO A 151 -3.04 -2.45 -12.88
C PRO A 151 -1.57 -2.60 -13.27
N PHE A 152 -1.33 -3.04 -14.51
CA PHE A 152 0.03 -3.15 -15.02
C PHE A 152 0.65 -1.75 -15.16
N CYS A 153 1.86 -1.61 -14.63
CA CYS A 153 2.71 -0.49 -14.95
C CYS A 153 3.15 -0.65 -16.43
N THR A 154 2.92 0.33 -17.26
CA THR A 154 3.48 0.33 -18.63
C THR A 154 4.98 0.51 -18.52
N SER A 155 5.69 -0.61 -18.45
CA SER A 155 7.15 -0.65 -18.40
C SER A 155 7.71 -0.59 -19.81
N GLU A 156 7.78 0.58 -20.40
CA GLU A 156 8.77 0.84 -21.44
C GLU A 156 9.97 1.53 -20.77
N ASN A 157 11.09 0.78 -20.72
CA ASN A 157 12.43 1.19 -20.28
C ASN A 157 12.67 1.35 -18.77
N ILE A 158 12.71 0.23 -18.06
CA ILE A 158 13.37 0.17 -16.75
C ILE A 158 14.84 -0.19 -16.95
N THR A 159 15.69 0.76 -17.34
CA THR A 159 17.14 0.61 -17.39
C THR A 159 17.87 1.47 -16.35
N GLY A 160 17.20 1.86 -15.28
CA GLY A 160 17.81 2.57 -14.16
C GLY A 160 17.97 1.66 -12.94
N LYS A 161 19.17 1.53 -12.37
CA LYS A 161 19.37 0.87 -11.09
C LYS A 161 18.71 1.69 -9.99
N CYS A 162 17.71 1.13 -9.32
CA CYS A 162 17.17 1.71 -8.09
C CYS A 162 18.28 1.81 -7.04
N LYS A 163 18.65 3.03 -6.64
CA LYS A 163 19.68 3.28 -5.63
C LYS A 163 19.15 3.21 -4.19
N LEU A 164 17.90 2.83 -3.99
CA LEU A 164 17.37 2.57 -2.67
C LEU A 164 18.03 1.31 -2.12
N ASN A 165 19.04 1.53 -1.27
CA ASN A 165 19.69 0.45 -0.53
C ASN A 165 18.67 -0.19 0.42
N CYS A 166 18.37 -1.46 0.19
CA CYS A 166 17.72 -2.31 1.17
C CYS A 166 18.77 -2.65 2.26
N GLN A 167 19.18 -1.69 3.07
CA GLN A 167 19.88 -2.00 4.29
C GLN A 167 18.84 -2.55 5.27
N GLY A 168 18.69 -3.87 5.24
CA GLY A 168 18.05 -4.60 6.30
C GLY A 168 18.82 -4.34 7.59
N GLN A 169 18.18 -3.66 8.53
CA GLN A 169 18.63 -3.72 9.92
C GLN A 169 18.45 -5.17 10.38
N SER A 170 19.53 -5.95 10.28
CA SER A 170 19.69 -7.16 11.04
C SER A 170 19.74 -6.75 12.51
N ARG A 171 18.65 -7.02 13.24
CA ARG A 171 18.70 -7.03 14.69
C ARG A 171 19.70 -8.09 15.11
N GLN A 172 20.87 -7.68 15.53
CA GLN A 172 21.75 -8.50 16.37
C GLN A 172 21.02 -8.71 17.70
N SER A 173 20.54 -9.91 17.88
CA SER A 173 20.19 -10.41 19.21
C SER A 173 21.50 -10.67 19.94
N THR A 174 21.89 -9.75 20.81
CA THR A 174 22.91 -10.02 21.83
C THR A 174 22.31 -11.00 22.82
N VAL A 175 22.78 -12.24 22.70
CA VAL A 175 22.57 -13.25 23.73
C VAL A 175 23.65 -12.97 24.78
N ASP A 176 23.26 -12.39 25.91
CA ASP A 176 24.10 -12.31 27.10
C ASP A 176 24.18 -13.69 27.73
N SER A 177 25.33 -14.33 27.51
CA SER A 177 25.69 -15.52 28.23
C SER A 177 26.44 -15.09 29.51
N SER A 178 25.74 -14.98 30.61
CA SER A 178 26.35 -14.90 31.92
C SER A 178 26.58 -16.31 32.43
N GLU A 179 27.78 -16.80 32.20
CA GLU A 179 28.29 -17.94 32.98
C GLU A 179 28.73 -17.45 34.35
N GLY A 180 27.98 -17.81 35.35
CA GLY A 180 28.39 -17.76 36.74
C GLY A 180 29.31 -18.91 37.07
N SER A 181 30.56 -18.60 37.34
CA SER A 181 31.50 -19.55 37.96
C SER A 181 31.35 -19.50 39.46
N MET A 182 30.93 -20.61 40.04
CA MET A 182 31.06 -20.90 41.47
C MET A 182 32.35 -21.60 41.71
N TYR A 183 33.21 -21.03 42.60
CA TYR A 183 34.12 -21.78 43.48
C TYR A 183 34.51 -20.91 44.66
N GLY A 184 34.26 -21.45 45.85
CA GLY A 184 34.71 -20.99 47.12
C GLY A 184 34.02 -21.78 48.20
#